data_d06f7763489570b89d13fd0a3edcc9d4
#
_entry.id   d06f7763489570b89d13fd0a3edcc9d4
#
_cell.length_a   1.000
_cell.length_b   1.000
_cell.length_c   1.000
_cell.angle_alpha   90.00
_cell.angle_beta   90.00
_cell.angle_gamma   90.00
#
_symmetry.space_group_name_H-M   'P 1'
#
loop_
_entity.id
_entity.type
_entity.pdbx_description
1 polymer ?
#
loop_
_entity_poly.entity_id
_entity_poly.type
_entity_poly.pdbx_seq_one_letter_code
_entity_poly.pdbx_strand_id
1 'polypeptide(L)'
;MEKKMICLRDKIGEFLCEFGEKDDRIYVIDSDLAKSTKAIEFQNKFPERFVEAGISEASAMSIAMGLASEGQIPFYVNFAIFVSGTAWTQLRQAAYANSNIKMIASYAGMDNGKDGATHHANEDLAIVRAIPNVKILVPSNKKEMKEAIEIAIEYNGPVYIRVARDVVPDVEFDGEPEIGKSTIVRDNGNDFAIVYEGTAAGIAYKGFEALEQKGYKGKLINIFSIKPLDIDMINIISNNVKCILTIENHSIIGGLGGAISEILAQKKSHAPISFIGVNDVFTESGSATEVKEKYGLNIENIIN
;
A
#
# COMPACT_ATOMS: atom_id res chain seq x y z
N MET A 1 22.37 -4.38 13.94
CA MET A 1 21.27 -4.10 14.88
C MET A 1 20.03 -4.79 14.39
N GLU A 2 19.33 -5.50 15.26
CA GLU A 2 18.05 -6.10 14.92
C GLU A 2 17.03 -4.97 14.67
N LYS A 3 16.40 -4.96 13.50
CA LYS A 3 15.42 -3.92 13.15
C LYS A 3 14.15 -4.15 13.98
N LYS A 4 13.63 -3.09 14.58
CA LYS A 4 12.31 -3.14 15.21
C LYS A 4 11.28 -3.47 14.14
N MET A 5 10.40 -4.42 14.43
CA MET A 5 9.32 -4.84 13.53
C MET A 5 8.00 -4.28 14.02
N ILE A 6 7.12 -3.91 13.10
CA ILE A 6 5.80 -3.34 13.40
C ILE A 6 4.72 -3.93 12.50
N CYS A 7 3.52 -4.12 13.05
CA CYS A 7 2.30 -4.39 12.30
C CYS A 7 1.57 -3.06 12.07
N LEU A 8 1.57 -2.56 10.84
CA LEU A 8 0.97 -1.25 10.52
C LEU A 8 -0.56 -1.25 10.70
N ARG A 9 -1.22 -2.38 10.43
CA ARG A 9 -2.64 -2.55 10.68
C ARG A 9 -3.02 -2.24 12.15
N ASP A 10 -2.16 -2.58 13.11
CA ASP A 10 -2.42 -2.34 14.54
C ASP A 10 -2.35 -0.85 14.92
N LYS A 11 -1.94 0.02 14.00
CA LYS A 11 -1.89 1.47 14.17
C LYS A 11 -3.08 2.22 13.57
N ILE A 12 -3.95 1.54 12.84
CA ILE A 12 -5.10 2.17 12.18
C ILE A 12 -6.01 2.85 13.22
N GLY A 13 -6.48 2.10 14.22
CA GLY A 13 -7.36 2.63 15.26
C GLY A 13 -6.70 3.73 16.08
N GLU A 14 -5.44 3.53 16.51
CA GLU A 14 -4.65 4.53 17.26
C GLU A 14 -4.61 5.88 16.53
N PHE A 15 -4.24 5.89 15.26
CA PHE A 15 -4.10 7.13 14.50
C PHE A 15 -5.44 7.76 14.11
N LEU A 16 -6.43 6.95 13.74
CA LEU A 16 -7.79 7.47 13.51
C LEU A 16 -8.36 8.13 14.77
N CYS A 17 -8.11 7.56 15.96
CA CYS A 17 -8.49 8.19 17.23
C CYS A 17 -7.75 9.50 17.48
N GLU A 18 -6.43 9.54 17.21
CA GLU A 18 -5.64 10.76 17.39
C GLU A 18 -6.13 11.92 16.50
N PHE A 19 -6.41 11.63 15.21
CA PHE A 19 -6.91 12.65 14.30
C PHE A 19 -8.39 12.97 14.53
N GLY A 20 -9.20 11.99 14.95
CA GLY A 20 -10.61 12.20 15.30
C GLY A 20 -10.80 13.11 16.55
N GLU A 21 -9.80 13.23 17.41
CA GLU A 21 -9.79 14.23 18.52
C GLU A 21 -9.56 15.66 18.02
N LYS A 22 -8.89 15.81 16.90
CA LYS A 22 -8.50 17.11 16.32
C LYS A 22 -9.52 17.63 15.31
N ASP A 23 -10.30 16.73 14.68
CA ASP A 23 -11.23 17.07 13.61
C ASP A 23 -12.52 16.24 13.72
N ASP A 24 -13.61 16.90 14.10
CA ASP A 24 -14.94 16.29 14.29
C ASP A 24 -15.59 15.87 12.97
N ARG A 25 -15.05 16.26 11.82
CA ARG A 25 -15.52 15.82 10.50
C ARG A 25 -15.10 14.40 10.17
N ILE A 26 -14.17 13.79 10.92
CA ILE A 26 -13.71 12.44 10.70
C ILE A 26 -14.76 11.45 11.16
N TYR A 27 -15.24 10.64 10.22
CA TYR A 27 -16.14 9.50 10.42
C TYR A 27 -15.43 8.22 9.99
N VAL A 28 -15.75 7.10 10.65
CA VAL A 28 -15.23 5.78 10.25
C VAL A 28 -16.39 4.89 9.86
N ILE A 29 -16.28 4.23 8.72
CA ILE A 29 -17.24 3.27 8.19
C ILE A 29 -16.58 1.90 8.17
N ASP A 30 -17.28 0.89 8.62
CA ASP A 30 -16.85 -0.51 8.63
C ASP A 30 -17.90 -1.42 7.99
N SER A 31 -17.49 -2.62 7.60
CA SER A 31 -18.37 -3.69 7.09
C SER A 31 -18.04 -4.99 7.80
N ASP A 32 -18.39 -5.06 9.10
CA ASP A 32 -18.23 -6.21 10.00
C ASP A 32 -16.77 -6.70 10.19
N LEU A 33 -15.79 -5.83 9.99
CA LEU A 33 -14.36 -6.15 10.14
C LEU A 33 -13.61 -5.26 11.15
N ALA A 34 -14.32 -4.42 11.92
CA ALA A 34 -13.73 -3.44 12.83
C ALA A 34 -12.70 -4.03 13.81
N LYS A 35 -12.93 -5.22 14.32
CA LYS A 35 -11.97 -5.93 15.21
C LYS A 35 -10.71 -6.33 14.47
N SER A 36 -10.84 -6.83 13.25
CA SER A 36 -9.72 -7.28 12.41
C SER A 36 -8.87 -6.11 11.93
N THR A 37 -9.50 -5.03 11.52
CA THR A 37 -8.85 -3.81 11.00
C THR A 37 -8.38 -2.86 12.10
N LYS A 38 -8.78 -3.07 13.36
CA LYS A 38 -8.58 -2.18 14.52
C LYS A 38 -9.44 -0.91 14.49
N ALA A 39 -10.34 -0.74 13.55
CA ALA A 39 -11.32 0.36 13.53
C ALA A 39 -12.23 0.37 14.78
N ILE A 40 -12.35 -0.76 15.48
CA ILE A 40 -13.06 -0.90 16.76
C ILE A 40 -12.56 0.11 17.82
N GLU A 41 -11.31 0.54 17.77
CA GLU A 41 -10.76 1.53 18.71
C GLU A 41 -11.44 2.89 18.51
N PHE A 42 -11.68 3.28 17.26
CA PHE A 42 -12.42 4.50 16.92
C PHE A 42 -13.90 4.38 17.33
N GLN A 43 -14.54 3.24 17.07
CA GLN A 43 -15.91 2.97 17.51
C GLN A 43 -16.06 3.14 19.02
N ASN A 44 -15.13 2.59 19.80
CA ASN A 44 -15.17 2.66 21.26
C ASN A 44 -15.01 4.11 21.78
N LYS A 45 -14.27 4.96 21.05
CA LYS A 45 -14.00 6.34 21.47
C LYS A 45 -15.02 7.33 20.94
N PHE A 46 -15.49 7.14 19.72
CA PHE A 46 -16.41 8.04 18.99
C PHE A 46 -17.58 7.26 18.37
N PRO A 47 -18.43 6.61 19.18
CA PRO A 47 -19.51 5.76 18.66
C PRO A 47 -20.50 6.52 17.77
N GLU A 48 -20.70 7.82 17.97
CA GLU A 48 -21.57 8.68 17.17
C GLU A 48 -21.02 9.05 15.80
N ARG A 49 -19.73 8.82 15.59
CA ARG A 49 -19.02 9.05 14.31
C ARG A 49 -18.54 7.74 13.66
N PHE A 50 -19.06 6.61 14.14
CA PHE A 50 -18.79 5.29 13.59
C PHE A 50 -20.03 4.71 12.95
N VAL A 51 -19.91 4.20 11.73
CA VAL A 51 -21.01 3.59 10.97
C VAL A 51 -20.68 2.13 10.68
N GLU A 52 -21.42 1.22 11.28
CA GLU A 52 -21.38 -0.19 10.93
C GLU A 52 -22.41 -0.45 9.81
N ALA A 53 -21.91 -0.77 8.60
CA ALA A 53 -22.75 -1.02 7.44
C ALA A 53 -23.17 -2.49 7.28
N GLY A 54 -22.65 -3.37 8.13
CA GLY A 54 -22.73 -4.82 7.96
C GLY A 54 -21.91 -5.32 6.75
N ILE A 55 -22.01 -6.61 6.43
CA ILE A 55 -21.30 -7.21 5.29
C ILE A 55 -21.92 -6.70 3.98
N SER A 56 -21.63 -5.46 3.64
CA SER A 56 -22.18 -4.74 2.49
C SER A 56 -21.24 -3.62 2.03
N GLU A 57 -20.15 -3.98 1.41
CA GLU A 57 -19.07 -3.06 1.04
C GLU A 57 -19.52 -1.97 0.06
N ALA A 58 -20.39 -2.33 -0.88
CA ALA A 58 -20.98 -1.38 -1.82
C ALA A 58 -21.83 -0.31 -1.09
N SER A 59 -22.61 -0.72 -0.08
CA SER A 59 -23.38 0.20 0.77
C SER A 59 -22.45 1.06 1.62
N ALA A 60 -21.43 0.49 2.25
CA ALA A 60 -20.45 1.20 3.05
C ALA A 60 -19.75 2.31 2.24
N MET A 61 -19.31 2.01 1.02
CA MET A 61 -18.72 2.98 0.12
C MET A 61 -19.72 4.09 -0.28
N SER A 62 -20.99 3.73 -0.50
CA SER A 62 -22.05 4.70 -0.82
C SER A 62 -22.38 5.61 0.38
N ILE A 63 -22.36 5.06 1.60
CA ILE A 63 -22.50 5.83 2.84
C ILE A 63 -21.35 6.83 2.97
N ALA A 64 -20.10 6.38 2.71
CA ALA A 64 -18.94 7.27 2.70
C ALA A 64 -19.11 8.41 1.70
N MET A 65 -19.63 8.15 0.49
CA MET A 65 -19.91 9.21 -0.49
C MET A 65 -20.96 10.20 0.03
N GLY A 66 -22.02 9.71 0.68
CA GLY A 66 -23.05 10.55 1.29
C GLY A 66 -22.48 11.46 2.38
N LEU A 67 -21.70 10.92 3.30
CA LEU A 67 -21.02 11.71 4.35
C LEU A 67 -20.07 12.75 3.74
N ALA A 68 -19.31 12.38 2.72
CA ALA A 68 -18.41 13.33 2.04
C ALA A 68 -19.19 14.47 1.37
N SER A 69 -20.39 14.23 0.85
CA SER A 69 -21.24 15.28 0.25
C SER A 69 -21.78 16.27 1.28
N GLU A 70 -21.87 15.87 2.54
CA GLU A 70 -22.23 16.72 3.69
C GLU A 70 -21.00 17.42 4.34
N GLY A 71 -19.82 17.36 3.69
CA GLY A 71 -18.61 18.02 4.15
C GLY A 71 -17.82 17.24 5.21
N GLN A 72 -18.18 15.98 5.47
CA GLN A 72 -17.42 15.11 6.36
C GLN A 72 -16.18 14.52 5.68
N ILE A 73 -15.29 13.93 6.48
CA ILE A 73 -14.09 13.21 6.03
C ILE A 73 -14.25 11.73 6.41
N PRO A 74 -14.98 10.95 5.63
CA PRO A 74 -15.24 9.55 5.92
C PRO A 74 -14.01 8.68 5.58
N PHE A 75 -13.61 7.84 6.54
CA PHE A 75 -12.67 6.75 6.37
C PHE A 75 -13.41 5.43 6.27
N TYR A 76 -13.44 4.83 5.09
CA TYR A 76 -13.90 3.45 4.93
C TYR A 76 -12.73 2.50 5.18
N VAL A 77 -12.81 1.71 6.25
CA VAL A 77 -11.76 0.82 6.72
C VAL A 77 -12.16 -0.63 6.50
N ASN A 78 -11.47 -1.36 5.65
CA ASN A 78 -11.79 -2.76 5.36
C ASN A 78 -10.56 -3.51 4.82
N PHE A 79 -10.73 -4.79 4.45
CA PHE A 79 -9.70 -5.53 3.73
C PHE A 79 -9.54 -5.02 2.29
N ALA A 80 -8.31 -5.02 1.80
CA ALA A 80 -7.98 -4.48 0.48
C ALA A 80 -8.79 -5.13 -0.65
N ILE A 81 -8.98 -6.47 -0.59
CA ILE A 81 -9.76 -7.21 -1.59
C ILE A 81 -11.22 -6.75 -1.66
N PHE A 82 -11.83 -6.39 -0.53
CA PHE A 82 -13.23 -5.97 -0.51
C PHE A 82 -13.41 -4.50 -0.88
N VAL A 83 -12.49 -3.62 -0.44
CA VAL A 83 -12.50 -2.22 -0.85
C VAL A 83 -12.32 -2.08 -2.37
N SER A 84 -11.37 -2.81 -2.95
CA SER A 84 -11.05 -2.72 -4.37
C SER A 84 -11.96 -3.58 -5.26
N GLY A 85 -12.37 -4.76 -4.79
CA GLY A 85 -13.16 -5.72 -5.56
C GLY A 85 -14.66 -5.55 -5.37
N THR A 86 -15.18 -5.85 -4.17
CA THR A 86 -16.64 -5.86 -3.91
C THR A 86 -17.26 -4.46 -4.03
N ALA A 87 -16.56 -3.40 -3.60
CA ALA A 87 -17.03 -2.02 -3.69
C ALA A 87 -16.56 -1.29 -4.97
N TRP A 88 -16.02 -1.99 -5.97
CA TRP A 88 -15.38 -1.36 -7.12
C TRP A 88 -16.25 -0.35 -7.88
N THR A 89 -17.52 -0.68 -8.13
CA THR A 89 -18.44 0.22 -8.85
C THR A 89 -18.62 1.53 -8.10
N GLN A 90 -18.83 1.48 -6.79
CA GLN A 90 -19.03 2.65 -5.94
C GLN A 90 -17.74 3.45 -5.79
N LEU A 91 -16.60 2.77 -5.65
CA LEU A 91 -15.28 3.41 -5.68
C LEU A 91 -15.07 4.21 -6.98
N ARG A 92 -15.41 3.60 -8.13
CA ARG A 92 -15.32 4.27 -9.42
C ARG A 92 -16.24 5.50 -9.50
N GLN A 93 -17.45 5.42 -8.95
CA GLN A 93 -18.40 6.55 -8.89
C GLN A 93 -17.89 7.65 -7.96
N ALA A 94 -17.36 7.28 -6.79
CA ALA A 94 -16.74 8.21 -5.86
C ALA A 94 -15.57 8.97 -6.50
N ALA A 95 -14.74 8.26 -7.23
CA ALA A 95 -13.61 8.86 -7.96
C ALA A 95 -14.07 9.79 -9.10
N TYR A 96 -15.14 9.41 -9.82
CA TYR A 96 -15.73 10.26 -10.86
C TYR A 96 -16.27 11.57 -10.28
N ALA A 97 -16.95 11.51 -9.14
CA ALA A 97 -17.47 12.67 -8.42
C ALA A 97 -16.38 13.44 -7.64
N ASN A 98 -15.14 12.96 -7.64
CA ASN A 98 -14.05 13.46 -6.79
C ASN A 98 -14.46 13.57 -5.30
N SER A 99 -15.24 12.60 -4.81
CA SER A 99 -15.73 12.57 -3.43
C SER A 99 -14.56 12.50 -2.45
N ASN A 100 -14.66 13.27 -1.36
CA ASN A 100 -13.61 13.37 -0.33
C ASN A 100 -13.60 12.14 0.60
N ILE A 101 -13.48 10.95 0.04
CA ILE A 101 -13.44 9.68 0.78
C ILE A 101 -12.02 9.18 0.99
N LYS A 102 -11.78 8.55 2.14
CA LYS A 102 -10.52 7.92 2.50
C LYS A 102 -10.75 6.43 2.69
N MET A 103 -9.96 5.62 2.03
CA MET A 103 -10.06 4.16 2.12
C MET A 103 -8.80 3.63 2.78
N ILE A 104 -8.93 2.97 3.94
CA ILE A 104 -7.84 2.22 4.54
C ILE A 104 -8.05 0.75 4.20
N ALA A 105 -7.26 0.29 3.24
CA ALA A 105 -7.29 -1.04 2.67
C ALA A 105 -6.23 -1.92 3.32
N SER A 106 -6.60 -2.58 4.40
CA SER A 106 -5.70 -3.45 5.16
C SER A 106 -5.68 -4.88 4.61
N TYR A 107 -4.77 -5.71 5.12
CA TYR A 107 -4.59 -7.09 4.65
C TYR A 107 -4.27 -7.18 3.15
N ALA A 108 -3.40 -6.30 2.70
CA ALA A 108 -2.99 -6.22 1.30
C ALA A 108 -2.18 -7.44 0.84
N GLY A 109 -2.30 -7.79 -0.43
CA GLY A 109 -1.60 -8.92 -1.02
C GLY A 109 -1.92 -10.24 -0.32
N MET A 110 -0.89 -11.01 0.00
CA MET A 110 -0.98 -12.32 0.68
C MET A 110 -1.01 -12.24 2.21
N ASP A 111 -1.15 -11.05 2.79
CA ASP A 111 -1.05 -10.86 4.25
C ASP A 111 -2.19 -11.52 5.04
N ASN A 112 -3.31 -11.84 4.38
CA ASN A 112 -4.38 -12.64 4.97
C ASN A 112 -3.97 -14.07 5.31
N GLY A 113 -2.98 -14.60 4.58
CA GLY A 113 -2.39 -15.91 4.87
C GLY A 113 -3.41 -17.05 4.90
N LYS A 114 -3.90 -17.41 6.10
CA LYS A 114 -4.78 -18.56 6.31
C LYS A 114 -6.15 -18.45 5.63
N ASP A 115 -6.64 -17.25 5.41
CA ASP A 115 -7.96 -17.04 4.76
C ASP A 115 -7.93 -17.42 3.26
N GLY A 116 -6.74 -17.45 2.66
CA GLY A 116 -6.52 -17.96 1.31
C GLY A 116 -6.96 -17.03 0.19
N ALA A 117 -7.05 -17.59 -1.01
CA ALA A 117 -7.24 -16.85 -2.26
C ALA A 117 -8.44 -15.89 -2.29
N THR A 118 -9.53 -16.22 -1.60
CA THR A 118 -10.74 -15.36 -1.55
C THR A 118 -10.55 -14.07 -0.76
N HIS A 119 -9.47 -13.99 0.02
CA HIS A 119 -9.14 -12.85 0.87
C HIS A 119 -7.79 -12.22 0.53
N HIS A 120 -6.99 -12.85 -0.32
CA HIS A 120 -5.73 -12.28 -0.80
C HIS A 120 -6.01 -11.18 -1.83
N ALA A 121 -5.49 -9.98 -1.59
CA ALA A 121 -5.65 -8.83 -2.46
C ALA A 121 -4.43 -8.69 -3.38
N ASN A 122 -4.30 -9.62 -4.33
CA ASN A 122 -3.15 -9.65 -5.24
C ASN A 122 -3.32 -8.76 -6.48
N GLU A 123 -4.50 -8.18 -6.69
CA GLU A 123 -4.84 -7.34 -7.85
C GLU A 123 -5.38 -5.94 -7.49
N ASP A 124 -5.42 -5.59 -6.22
CA ASP A 124 -6.01 -4.35 -5.73
C ASP A 124 -5.34 -3.09 -6.32
N LEU A 125 -4.01 -3.05 -6.39
CA LEU A 125 -3.30 -1.93 -7.03
C LEU A 125 -3.64 -1.82 -8.52
N ALA A 126 -3.69 -2.94 -9.25
CA ALA A 126 -4.03 -2.93 -10.67
C ALA A 126 -5.42 -2.32 -10.92
N ILE A 127 -6.40 -2.73 -10.11
CA ILE A 127 -7.79 -2.27 -10.18
C ILE A 127 -7.89 -0.78 -9.84
N VAL A 128 -7.30 -0.35 -8.72
CA VAL A 128 -7.42 1.03 -8.24
C VAL A 128 -6.57 2.01 -9.06
N ARG A 129 -5.40 1.59 -9.55
CA ARG A 129 -4.56 2.41 -10.44
C ARG A 129 -5.29 2.82 -11.71
N ALA A 130 -6.13 1.96 -12.27
CA ALA A 130 -6.89 2.25 -13.48
C ALA A 130 -7.99 3.31 -13.30
N ILE A 131 -8.41 3.60 -12.06
CA ILE A 131 -9.49 4.56 -11.78
C ILE A 131 -8.91 5.99 -11.71
N PRO A 132 -9.36 6.95 -12.53
CA PRO A 132 -8.92 8.35 -12.44
C PRO A 132 -9.18 8.98 -11.06
N ASN A 133 -8.44 10.03 -10.72
CA ASN A 133 -8.54 10.85 -9.52
C ASN A 133 -8.12 10.17 -8.20
N VAL A 134 -8.13 8.86 -8.07
CA VAL A 134 -7.71 8.17 -6.83
C VAL A 134 -6.21 8.35 -6.60
N LYS A 135 -5.82 8.80 -5.42
CA LYS A 135 -4.43 8.73 -4.93
C LYS A 135 -4.20 7.38 -4.25
N ILE A 136 -3.01 6.81 -4.42
CA ILE A 136 -2.66 5.51 -3.80
C ILE A 136 -1.38 5.68 -3.00
N LEU A 137 -1.47 5.46 -1.69
CA LEU A 137 -0.37 5.54 -0.73
C LEU A 137 -0.13 4.17 -0.12
N VAL A 138 1.14 3.79 0.03
CA VAL A 138 1.52 2.47 0.59
C VAL A 138 2.61 2.66 1.65
N PRO A 139 2.24 2.95 2.90
CA PRO A 139 3.21 3.17 3.97
C PRO A 139 4.02 1.92 4.29
N SER A 140 5.31 2.09 4.59
CA SER A 140 6.28 1.03 4.90
C SER A 140 6.72 0.99 6.37
N ASN A 141 6.43 2.01 7.15
CA ASN A 141 6.79 2.13 8.57
C ASN A 141 5.75 2.95 9.35
N LYS A 142 5.94 3.08 10.67
CA LYS A 142 4.98 3.77 11.56
C LYS A 142 4.82 5.25 11.21
N LYS A 143 5.91 5.95 10.89
CA LYS A 143 5.88 7.37 10.52
C LYS A 143 5.04 7.56 9.26
N GLU A 144 5.36 6.83 8.19
CA GLU A 144 4.62 6.89 6.94
C GLU A 144 3.13 6.53 7.09
N MET A 145 2.79 5.58 7.98
CA MET A 145 1.38 5.23 8.23
C MET A 145 0.60 6.39 8.83
N LYS A 146 1.19 7.11 9.80
CA LYS A 146 0.56 8.29 10.39
C LYS A 146 0.40 9.41 9.38
N GLU A 147 1.46 9.69 8.63
CA GLU A 147 1.48 10.74 7.61
C GLU A 147 0.57 10.43 6.42
N ALA A 148 0.42 9.15 6.04
CA ALA A 148 -0.55 8.77 5.01
C ALA A 148 -1.99 9.13 5.40
N ILE A 149 -2.36 8.98 6.68
CA ILE A 149 -3.67 9.40 7.18
C ILE A 149 -3.77 10.94 7.20
N GLU A 150 -2.74 11.64 7.66
CA GLU A 150 -2.70 13.10 7.70
C GLU A 150 -2.80 13.71 6.29
N ILE A 151 -1.98 13.25 5.36
CA ILE A 151 -2.03 13.62 3.94
C ILE A 151 -3.44 13.35 3.36
N ALA A 152 -4.04 12.21 3.71
CA ALA A 152 -5.37 11.89 3.24
C ALA A 152 -6.43 12.86 3.78
N ILE A 153 -6.34 13.31 5.04
CA ILE A 153 -7.24 14.30 5.63
C ILE A 153 -7.13 15.64 4.89
N GLU A 154 -5.92 16.09 4.59
CA GLU A 154 -5.65 17.37 3.92
C GLU A 154 -6.02 17.35 2.43
N TYR A 155 -5.87 16.21 1.76
CA TYR A 155 -6.18 16.09 0.34
C TYR A 155 -7.68 16.01 0.10
N ASN A 156 -8.23 16.94 -0.67
CA ASN A 156 -9.66 16.93 -1.06
C ASN A 156 -9.89 16.03 -2.27
N GLY A 157 -10.30 14.80 -2.03
CA GLY A 157 -10.55 13.78 -3.05
C GLY A 157 -10.33 12.37 -2.52
N PRO A 158 -10.52 11.34 -3.37
CA PRO A 158 -10.41 9.95 -2.97
C PRO A 158 -8.94 9.53 -2.77
N VAL A 159 -8.65 8.95 -1.59
CA VAL A 159 -7.33 8.40 -1.25
C VAL A 159 -7.47 6.94 -0.83
N TYR A 160 -6.67 6.07 -1.43
CA TYR A 160 -6.54 4.65 -1.10
C TYR A 160 -5.21 4.44 -0.35
N ILE A 161 -5.28 4.09 0.93
CA ILE A 161 -4.12 3.77 1.78
C ILE A 161 -4.04 2.26 1.91
N ARG A 162 -3.03 1.66 1.29
CA ARG A 162 -2.79 0.22 1.27
C ARG A 162 -1.91 -0.19 2.44
N VAL A 163 -2.41 -1.02 3.34
CA VAL A 163 -1.77 -1.28 4.64
C VAL A 163 -1.41 -2.75 4.82
N ALA A 164 -0.15 -3.01 5.17
CA ALA A 164 0.33 -4.33 5.54
C ALA A 164 -0.32 -4.81 6.86
N ARG A 165 -0.73 -6.07 6.88
CA ARG A 165 -1.11 -6.78 8.11
C ARG A 165 0.06 -7.54 8.69
N ASP A 166 0.94 -8.08 7.87
CA ASP A 166 2.17 -8.72 8.32
C ASP A 166 3.16 -7.68 8.85
N VAL A 167 4.12 -8.13 9.64
CA VAL A 167 5.10 -7.22 10.22
C VAL A 167 6.10 -6.73 9.17
N VAL A 168 6.38 -5.44 9.21
CA VAL A 168 7.39 -4.79 8.37
C VAL A 168 8.48 -4.17 9.24
N PRO A 169 9.69 -3.92 8.70
CA PRO A 169 10.73 -3.19 9.42
C PRO A 169 10.28 -1.75 9.73
N ASP A 170 10.29 -1.36 11.01
CA ASP A 170 10.01 0.00 11.45
C ASP A 170 11.28 0.86 11.33
N VAL A 171 11.68 1.15 10.10
CA VAL A 171 12.87 1.94 9.79
C VAL A 171 12.41 3.32 9.36
N GLU A 172 12.79 4.32 10.14
CA GLU A 172 12.61 5.72 9.75
C GLU A 172 13.74 6.12 8.80
N PHE A 173 13.41 6.90 7.81
CA PHE A 173 14.34 7.52 6.88
C PHE A 173 14.11 9.03 6.82
N ASP A 174 15.11 9.76 6.35
CA ASP A 174 15.06 11.22 6.26
C ASP A 174 13.99 11.69 5.26
N GLY A 175 13.40 12.83 5.55
CA GLY A 175 12.37 13.46 4.74
C GLY A 175 10.95 13.14 5.20
N GLU A 176 10.03 13.93 4.68
CA GLU A 176 8.59 13.74 4.90
C GLU A 176 7.99 13.06 3.66
N PRO A 177 7.11 12.05 3.83
CA PRO A 177 6.44 11.45 2.69
C PRO A 177 5.48 12.43 2.03
N GLU A 178 5.47 12.41 0.70
CA GLU A 178 4.63 13.29 -0.12
C GLU A 178 3.95 12.49 -1.23
N ILE A 179 2.78 12.95 -1.67
CA ILE A 179 2.12 12.40 -2.86
C ILE A 179 3.01 12.61 -4.08
N GLY A 180 3.33 11.52 -4.77
CA GLY A 180 4.17 11.55 -5.97
C GLY A 180 5.66 11.60 -5.70
N LYS A 181 6.10 11.33 -4.47
CA LYS A 181 7.51 11.22 -4.09
C LYS A 181 7.84 9.83 -3.57
N SER A 182 9.10 9.47 -3.72
CA SER A 182 9.71 8.23 -3.24
C SER A 182 10.97 8.55 -2.43
N THR A 183 11.41 7.59 -1.62
CA THR A 183 12.55 7.79 -0.72
C THR A 183 13.66 6.80 -1.04
N ILE A 184 14.89 7.29 -1.19
CA ILE A 184 16.09 6.45 -1.20
C ILE A 184 16.41 6.07 0.24
N VAL A 185 16.18 4.81 0.57
CA VAL A 185 16.39 4.25 1.91
C VAL A 185 17.87 3.87 2.13
N ARG A 186 18.51 3.37 1.07
CA ARG A 186 19.94 3.08 1.03
C ARG A 186 20.53 3.40 -0.35
N ASP A 187 21.74 3.92 -0.35
CA ASP A 187 22.52 4.18 -1.56
C ASP A 187 24.00 3.89 -1.28
N ASN A 188 24.52 2.82 -1.89
CA ASN A 188 25.94 2.48 -1.79
C ASN A 188 26.55 2.17 -3.17
N GLY A 189 25.79 2.39 -4.27
CA GLY A 189 26.30 2.19 -5.62
C GLY A 189 25.20 2.05 -6.69
N ASN A 190 25.60 1.60 -7.87
CA ASN A 190 24.77 1.61 -9.07
C ASN A 190 24.71 0.25 -9.80
N ASP A 191 25.06 -0.86 -9.14
CA ASP A 191 24.94 -2.17 -9.80
C ASP A 191 23.47 -2.55 -9.99
N PHE A 192 22.61 -2.16 -9.03
CA PHE A 192 21.17 -2.43 -9.10
C PHE A 192 20.38 -1.34 -8.35
N ALA A 193 19.06 -1.30 -8.62
CA ALA A 193 18.08 -0.64 -7.76
C ALA A 193 16.97 -1.61 -7.40
N ILE A 194 16.77 -1.86 -6.10
CA ILE A 194 15.54 -2.47 -5.59
C ILE A 194 14.53 -1.36 -5.33
N VAL A 195 13.37 -1.47 -5.98
CA VAL A 195 12.24 -0.54 -5.83
C VAL A 195 11.07 -1.32 -5.26
N TYR A 196 10.57 -0.94 -4.09
CA TYR A 196 9.54 -1.70 -3.39
C TYR A 196 8.39 -0.81 -2.91
N GLU A 197 7.20 -1.39 -2.76
CA GLU A 197 6.07 -0.78 -2.09
C GLU A 197 5.98 -1.26 -0.63
N GLY A 198 5.37 -0.47 0.25
CA GLY A 198 5.44 -0.64 1.70
C GLY A 198 5.15 -2.03 2.23
N THR A 199 4.18 -2.76 1.64
CA THR A 199 3.81 -4.10 2.11
C THR A 199 4.88 -5.16 1.81
N ALA A 200 5.79 -4.89 0.87
CA ALA A 200 6.93 -5.73 0.52
C ALA A 200 8.24 -5.32 1.23
N ALA A 201 8.21 -4.32 2.12
CA ALA A 201 9.41 -3.78 2.78
C ALA A 201 10.28 -4.88 3.43
N GLY A 202 9.66 -5.83 4.13
CA GLY A 202 10.39 -6.89 4.83
C GLY A 202 11.30 -7.72 3.93
N ILE A 203 10.81 -8.13 2.77
CA ILE A 203 11.60 -8.92 1.81
C ILE A 203 12.58 -8.06 1.03
N ALA A 204 12.22 -6.80 0.72
CA ALA A 204 13.10 -5.87 0.02
C ALA A 204 14.38 -5.57 0.82
N TYR A 205 14.26 -5.33 2.13
CA TYR A 205 15.41 -5.14 3.01
C TYR A 205 16.32 -6.37 3.06
N LYS A 206 15.73 -7.57 3.23
CA LYS A 206 16.49 -8.83 3.27
C LYS A 206 17.20 -9.10 1.94
N GLY A 207 16.52 -8.86 0.84
CA GLY A 207 17.09 -9.02 -0.51
C GLY A 207 18.25 -8.07 -0.76
N PHE A 208 18.09 -6.80 -0.38
CA PHE A 208 19.18 -5.82 -0.49
C PHE A 208 20.41 -6.25 0.31
N GLU A 209 20.25 -6.64 1.57
CA GLU A 209 21.33 -7.12 2.42
C GLU A 209 22.00 -8.39 1.85
N ALA A 210 21.25 -9.30 1.25
CA ALA A 210 21.80 -10.49 0.63
C ALA A 210 22.65 -10.17 -0.62
N LEU A 211 22.23 -9.19 -1.43
CA LEU A 211 23.04 -8.71 -2.56
C LEU A 211 24.30 -7.99 -2.10
N GLU A 212 24.23 -7.16 -1.04
CA GLU A 212 25.41 -6.53 -0.43
C GLU A 212 26.43 -7.59 0.04
N GLN A 213 25.98 -8.65 0.70
CA GLN A 213 26.83 -9.77 1.16
C GLN A 213 27.52 -10.49 -0.01
N LYS A 214 26.92 -10.49 -1.20
CA LYS A 214 27.52 -10.99 -2.44
C LYS A 214 28.47 -10.00 -3.11
N GLY A 215 28.65 -8.80 -2.54
CA GLY A 215 29.55 -7.77 -3.05
C GLY A 215 28.95 -6.79 -4.04
N TYR A 216 27.65 -6.88 -4.33
CA TYR A 216 26.96 -5.91 -5.18
C TYR A 216 26.66 -4.62 -4.40
N LYS A 217 26.66 -3.49 -5.11
CA LYS A 217 26.39 -2.16 -4.55
C LYS A 217 25.21 -1.52 -5.29
N GLY A 218 24.20 -1.10 -4.57
CA GLY A 218 22.97 -0.63 -5.21
C GLY A 218 22.19 0.38 -4.40
N LYS A 219 20.93 0.55 -4.81
CA LYS A 219 19.98 1.44 -4.17
C LYS A 219 18.75 0.65 -3.69
N LEU A 220 18.24 1.02 -2.51
CA LEU A 220 16.98 0.54 -1.98
C LEU A 220 16.02 1.73 -1.93
N ILE A 221 14.90 1.65 -2.65
CA ILE A 221 13.98 2.77 -2.88
C ILE A 221 12.58 2.37 -2.45
N ASN A 222 12.04 3.12 -1.52
CA ASN A 222 10.67 2.98 -1.05
C ASN A 222 9.72 3.85 -1.90
N ILE A 223 8.68 3.22 -2.43
CA ILE A 223 7.60 3.91 -3.13
C ILE A 223 6.40 4.06 -2.20
N PHE A 224 6.34 5.20 -1.51
CA PHE A 224 5.21 5.58 -0.67
C PHE A 224 3.97 5.91 -1.50
N SER A 225 4.13 6.58 -2.65
CA SER A 225 3.04 6.97 -3.55
C SER A 225 3.10 6.18 -4.85
N ILE A 226 2.13 5.27 -5.03
CA ILE A 226 1.99 4.49 -6.27
C ILE A 226 1.25 5.31 -7.34
N LYS A 227 0.35 6.19 -6.91
CA LYS A 227 -0.40 7.06 -7.84
C LYS A 227 -0.65 8.44 -7.21
N PRO A 228 -0.02 9.49 -7.78
CA PRO A 228 0.96 9.45 -8.85
C PRO A 228 2.28 8.80 -8.43
N LEU A 229 3.02 8.28 -9.40
CA LEU A 229 4.39 7.77 -9.18
C LEU A 229 5.39 8.92 -9.25
N ASP A 230 6.52 8.75 -8.58
CA ASP A 230 7.68 9.64 -8.68
C ASP A 230 8.43 9.40 -10.00
N ILE A 231 7.98 10.09 -11.05
CA ILE A 231 8.55 9.96 -12.40
C ILE A 231 10.02 10.39 -12.41
N ASP A 232 10.38 11.42 -11.64
CA ASP A 232 11.75 11.94 -11.58
C ASP A 232 12.70 10.90 -11.00
N MET A 233 12.34 10.27 -9.90
CA MET A 233 13.11 9.18 -9.29
C MET A 233 13.27 8.01 -10.25
N ILE A 234 12.18 7.56 -10.89
CA ILE A 234 12.25 6.46 -11.87
C ILE A 234 13.17 6.82 -13.05
N ASN A 235 13.13 8.05 -13.52
CA ASN A 235 14.03 8.53 -14.57
C ASN A 235 15.50 8.53 -14.11
N ILE A 236 15.78 8.99 -12.90
CA ILE A 236 17.14 9.01 -12.34
C ILE A 236 17.69 7.60 -12.24
N ILE A 237 16.99 6.67 -11.58
CA ILE A 237 17.49 5.31 -11.39
C ILE A 237 17.66 4.57 -12.73
N SER A 238 16.71 4.70 -13.63
CA SER A 238 16.73 3.99 -14.91
C SER A 238 17.90 4.37 -15.84
N ASN A 239 18.50 5.54 -15.61
CA ASN A 239 19.67 6.01 -16.36
C ASN A 239 20.99 5.68 -15.66
N ASN A 240 20.97 5.40 -14.35
CA ASN A 240 22.18 5.35 -13.53
C ASN A 240 22.52 3.96 -12.99
N VAL A 241 21.59 3.00 -12.99
CA VAL A 241 21.84 1.63 -12.51
C VAL A 241 21.95 0.65 -13.67
N LYS A 242 22.55 -0.54 -13.41
CA LYS A 242 22.67 -1.59 -14.43
C LYS A 242 21.37 -2.39 -14.60
N CYS A 243 20.57 -2.53 -13.53
CA CYS A 243 19.26 -3.17 -13.56
C CYS A 243 18.34 -2.63 -12.45
N ILE A 244 17.03 -2.76 -12.67
CA ILE A 244 15.97 -2.41 -11.71
C ILE A 244 15.24 -3.70 -11.33
N LEU A 245 15.04 -3.91 -10.04
CA LEU A 245 14.23 -4.99 -9.51
C LEU A 245 13.07 -4.40 -8.72
N THR A 246 11.83 -4.66 -9.14
CA THR A 246 10.65 -4.27 -8.37
C THR A 246 10.22 -5.41 -7.46
N ILE A 247 9.83 -5.07 -6.23
CA ILE A 247 9.33 -6.04 -5.25
C ILE A 247 7.98 -5.56 -4.74
N GLU A 248 6.96 -6.40 -4.90
CA GLU A 248 5.59 -6.07 -4.54
C GLU A 248 4.84 -7.30 -3.97
N ASN A 249 4.13 -7.11 -2.86
CA ASN A 249 3.20 -8.10 -2.34
C ASN A 249 1.86 -7.98 -3.09
N HIS A 250 1.92 -8.24 -4.38
CA HIS A 250 0.86 -8.05 -5.36
C HIS A 250 1.18 -8.91 -6.58
N SER A 251 0.23 -9.09 -7.49
CA SER A 251 0.51 -9.64 -8.82
C SER A 251 1.52 -8.77 -9.56
N ILE A 252 2.43 -9.40 -10.31
CA ILE A 252 3.32 -8.68 -11.23
C ILE A 252 2.57 -7.96 -12.35
N ILE A 253 1.28 -8.28 -12.54
CA ILE A 253 0.41 -7.68 -13.55
C ILE A 253 -0.30 -6.46 -12.97
N GLY A 254 0.02 -5.28 -13.48
CA GLY A 254 -0.68 -4.03 -13.16
C GLY A 254 -0.32 -3.37 -11.84
N GLY A 255 0.58 -3.97 -11.02
CA GLY A 255 1.07 -3.40 -9.78
C GLY A 255 2.18 -2.36 -9.94
N LEU A 256 3.14 -2.34 -9.01
CA LEU A 256 4.28 -1.43 -8.99
C LEU A 256 5.18 -1.61 -10.23
N GLY A 257 5.54 -2.85 -10.54
CA GLY A 257 6.39 -3.16 -11.69
C GLY A 257 5.75 -2.73 -13.01
N GLY A 258 4.44 -2.95 -13.16
CA GLY A 258 3.66 -2.46 -14.29
C GLY A 258 3.68 -0.92 -14.39
N ALA A 259 3.47 -0.22 -13.28
CA ALA A 259 3.49 1.24 -13.22
C ALA A 259 4.83 1.84 -13.66
N ILE A 260 5.93 1.26 -13.19
CA ILE A 260 7.29 1.68 -13.58
C ILE A 260 7.53 1.38 -15.05
N SER A 261 7.12 0.21 -15.55
CA SER A 261 7.27 -0.19 -16.95
C SER A 261 6.52 0.74 -17.91
N GLU A 262 5.36 1.24 -17.54
CA GLU A 262 4.59 2.23 -18.32
C GLU A 262 5.39 3.54 -18.53
N ILE A 263 6.20 3.95 -17.54
CA ILE A 263 7.10 5.11 -17.67
C ILE A 263 8.31 4.75 -18.54
N LEU A 264 8.94 3.62 -18.28
CA LEU A 264 10.16 3.19 -18.97
C LEU A 264 9.91 2.93 -20.47
N ALA A 265 8.77 2.38 -20.83
CA ALA A 265 8.38 2.12 -22.22
C ALA A 265 8.31 3.39 -23.09
N GLN A 266 8.20 4.58 -22.49
CA GLN A 266 8.22 5.86 -23.19
C GLN A 266 9.64 6.41 -23.43
N LYS A 267 10.68 5.72 -22.94
CA LYS A 267 12.08 6.11 -23.07
C LYS A 267 12.75 5.37 -24.23
N LYS A 268 13.72 6.03 -24.86
CA LYS A 268 14.54 5.38 -25.92
C LYS A 268 15.46 4.29 -25.39
N SER A 269 15.91 4.42 -24.15
CA SER A 269 16.78 3.46 -23.45
C SER A 269 16.60 3.59 -21.94
N HIS A 270 16.73 2.50 -21.24
CA HIS A 270 16.68 2.43 -19.77
C HIS A 270 17.35 1.15 -19.29
N ALA A 271 17.70 1.06 -18.01
CA ALA A 271 18.14 -0.17 -17.39
C ALA A 271 17.06 -1.27 -17.53
N PRO A 272 17.45 -2.53 -17.74
CA PRO A 272 16.48 -3.65 -17.72
C PRO A 272 15.75 -3.70 -16.37
N ILE A 273 14.48 -4.13 -16.43
CA ILE A 273 13.63 -4.25 -15.25
C ILE A 273 13.16 -5.69 -15.08
N SER A 274 13.17 -6.18 -13.85
CA SER A 274 12.64 -7.47 -13.44
C SER A 274 11.64 -7.30 -12.30
N PHE A 275 10.70 -8.24 -12.17
CA PHE A 275 9.61 -8.16 -11.21
C PHE A 275 9.67 -9.31 -10.21
N ILE A 276 9.53 -9.00 -8.93
CA ILE A 276 9.29 -9.96 -7.84
C ILE A 276 7.92 -9.68 -7.27
N GLY A 277 7.02 -10.62 -7.44
CA GLY A 277 5.62 -10.56 -6.99
C GLY A 277 4.93 -11.88 -7.29
N VAL A 278 3.63 -11.93 -7.13
CA VAL A 278 2.81 -13.10 -7.47
C VAL A 278 2.66 -13.18 -8.98
N ASN A 279 3.03 -14.32 -9.55
CA ASN A 279 2.76 -14.63 -10.97
C ASN A 279 1.24 -14.76 -11.21
N ASP A 280 0.84 -14.96 -12.46
CA ASP A 280 -0.57 -15.11 -12.88
C ASP A 280 -1.20 -16.40 -12.33
N VAL A 281 -1.34 -16.48 -11.01
CA VAL A 281 -1.91 -17.61 -10.28
C VAL A 281 -2.70 -17.15 -9.06
N PHE A 282 -3.76 -17.87 -8.70
CA PHE A 282 -4.36 -17.74 -7.38
C PHE A 282 -3.45 -18.39 -6.33
N THR A 283 -3.31 -17.71 -5.20
CA THR A 283 -2.55 -18.20 -4.06
C THR A 283 -3.42 -19.10 -3.16
N GLU A 284 -2.84 -19.76 -2.17
CA GLU A 284 -3.54 -20.71 -1.30
C GLU A 284 -3.48 -20.32 0.18
N SER A 285 -4.24 -21.01 1.03
CA SER A 285 -4.21 -20.85 2.48
C SER A 285 -2.91 -21.36 3.08
N GLY A 286 -2.30 -20.59 3.99
CA GLY A 286 -1.08 -20.92 4.70
C GLY A 286 -0.70 -19.81 5.68
N SER A 287 0.45 -19.88 6.34
CA SER A 287 0.96 -18.69 7.03
C SER A 287 1.39 -17.66 5.99
N ALA A 288 1.25 -16.37 6.30
CA ALA A 288 1.62 -15.31 5.34
C ALA A 288 3.07 -15.46 4.84
N THR A 289 3.98 -15.85 5.72
CA THR A 289 5.40 -16.07 5.36
C THR A 289 5.56 -17.22 4.37
N GLU A 290 4.96 -18.40 4.65
CA GLU A 290 5.06 -19.57 3.77
C GLU A 290 4.42 -19.31 2.40
N VAL A 291 3.25 -18.64 2.38
CA VAL A 291 2.56 -18.29 1.14
C VAL A 291 3.41 -17.32 0.31
N LYS A 292 3.94 -16.25 0.92
CA LYS A 292 4.83 -15.31 0.25
C LYS A 292 6.05 -16.00 -0.36
N GLU A 293 6.70 -16.84 0.43
CA GLU A 293 7.90 -17.58 0.01
C GLU A 293 7.60 -18.52 -1.16
N LYS A 294 6.51 -19.28 -1.09
CA LYS A 294 6.07 -20.22 -2.14
C LYS A 294 5.72 -19.49 -3.46
N TYR A 295 5.09 -18.34 -3.37
CA TYR A 295 4.61 -17.58 -4.54
C TYR A 295 5.56 -16.49 -5.03
N GLY A 296 6.84 -16.58 -4.67
CA GLY A 296 7.90 -15.84 -5.33
C GLY A 296 8.48 -14.66 -4.55
N LEU A 297 7.88 -14.26 -3.42
CA LEU A 297 8.44 -13.22 -2.55
C LEU A 297 9.47 -13.83 -1.61
N ASN A 298 10.60 -14.27 -2.15
CA ASN A 298 11.69 -14.89 -1.43
C ASN A 298 13.06 -14.35 -1.85
N ILE A 299 14.08 -14.60 -1.02
CA ILE A 299 15.43 -14.08 -1.26
C ILE A 299 16.07 -14.74 -2.48
N GLU A 300 15.78 -16.00 -2.75
CA GLU A 300 16.37 -16.74 -3.88
C GLU A 300 16.02 -16.06 -5.21
N ASN A 301 14.76 -15.67 -5.41
CA ASN A 301 14.33 -14.97 -6.60
C ASN A 301 14.92 -13.55 -6.72
N ILE A 302 15.29 -12.92 -5.62
CA ILE A 302 15.94 -11.60 -5.64
C ILE A 302 17.42 -11.71 -6.06
N ILE A 303 18.07 -12.82 -5.72
CA ILE A 303 19.51 -13.02 -5.94
C ILE A 303 19.80 -13.56 -7.34
N ASN A 304 18.88 -14.33 -7.93
CA ASN A 304 19.02 -14.98 -9.23
C ASN A 304 18.59 -14.05 -10.37
#